data_d8749ed9de7630c8d764c940eae916ed
#
_entry.id   d8749ed9de7630c8d764c940eae916ed
#
_cell.length_a   1.000
_cell.length_b   1.000
_cell.length_c   1.000
_cell.angle_alpha   90.00
_cell.angle_beta   90.00
_cell.angle_gamma   90.00
#
_symmetry.space_group_name_H-M   'P 1'
#
loop_
_entity.id
_entity.type
_entity.pdbx_description
1 polymer ?
#
loop_
_entity_poly.entity_id
_entity_poly.type
_entity_poly.pdbx_seq_one_letter_code
_entity_poly.pdbx_strand_id
1 'polypeptide(L)'
;MFKTKGNAMKISSSLKSLPYLAAALLACLSAGTHAQDDIANYPNKPIRLIVPFGPGGAGDAVARLMADRLRPMLNNATILIENKPGAGGAIGTTELARAKPDGYTLLLAFDGNLVVSPTLVKSITFHPVRDFQPIAKLVNLPIMVVAHPSVKANNIKEFIDQSKVKPGDITYGTTGVGNTMHLAGELLRTRAGMAWTHVPYASGGAKTLTDLAGGFINSAILSVSVAGPMIRDGRLKGIGVFSDKRALLLPDVPTFQEAGIGGIEASSWLGLVAPAGTPRPLVDRLNKAANEVIRNPEAVARLQALALEPTPGSVDEFDAIIKSEFAKWTQVVKDANIKVE
;
A
#
# COMPACT_ATOMS: atom_id res chain seq x y z
N MET A 1 -35.16 85.36 -0.87
CA MET A 1 -33.77 85.44 -0.46
C MET A 1 -33.38 84.09 0.14
N PHE A 2 -32.97 83.15 -0.70
CA PHE A 2 -32.55 81.78 -0.28
C PHE A 2 -31.13 81.55 -0.82
N LYS A 3 -30.17 81.39 0.09
CA LYS A 3 -28.79 81.03 -0.22
C LYS A 3 -28.66 79.51 -0.29
N THR A 4 -28.35 78.96 -1.44
CA THR A 4 -27.95 77.59 -1.63
C THR A 4 -26.45 77.42 -1.35
N LYS A 5 -26.06 76.63 -0.34
CA LYS A 5 -24.68 76.22 -0.07
C LYS A 5 -24.36 74.97 -0.91
N GLY A 6 -23.43 75.11 -1.86
CA GLY A 6 -22.87 73.97 -2.58
C GLY A 6 -21.90 73.17 -1.71
N ASN A 7 -22.15 71.88 -1.59
CA ASN A 7 -21.21 70.97 -0.98
C ASN A 7 -20.26 70.40 -2.05
N ALA A 8 -19.00 70.82 -1.99
CA ALA A 8 -17.92 70.25 -2.79
C ALA A 8 -17.46 68.94 -2.11
N MET A 9 -17.75 67.84 -2.75
CA MET A 9 -17.30 66.47 -2.33
C MET A 9 -15.82 66.30 -2.66
N LYS A 10 -14.98 66.21 -1.63
CA LYS A 10 -13.55 65.91 -1.76
C LYS A 10 -13.33 64.50 -2.18
N ILE A 11 -13.06 64.21 -3.46
CA ILE A 11 -12.50 62.97 -3.96
C ILE A 11 -10.98 63.08 -3.91
N SER A 12 -10.36 62.64 -2.84
CA SER A 12 -8.90 62.66 -2.72
C SER A 12 -8.48 61.68 -1.61
N SER A 13 -8.42 60.38 -1.92
CA SER A 13 -7.58 59.43 -1.15
C SER A 13 -7.40 58.03 -1.75
N SER A 14 -7.93 57.70 -2.95
CA SER A 14 -7.85 56.33 -3.48
C SER A 14 -6.71 56.06 -4.50
N LEU A 15 -5.82 56.99 -4.77
CA LEU A 15 -4.70 56.76 -5.72
C LEU A 15 -3.41 56.25 -5.07
N LYS A 16 -3.32 56.18 -3.73
CA LYS A 16 -2.09 55.70 -3.06
C LYS A 16 -1.99 54.18 -2.93
N SER A 17 -3.07 53.43 -3.18
CA SER A 17 -3.10 51.95 -3.09
C SER A 17 -2.80 51.21 -4.39
N LEU A 18 -2.82 51.93 -5.54
CA LEU A 18 -2.57 51.28 -6.85
C LEU A 18 -1.17 50.66 -7.00
N PRO A 19 -0.05 51.25 -6.52
CA PRO A 19 1.27 50.62 -6.65
C PRO A 19 1.41 49.32 -5.80
N TYR A 20 0.73 49.23 -4.67
CA TYR A 20 0.78 48.03 -3.81
C TYR A 20 -0.01 46.86 -4.40
N LEU A 21 -1.13 47.14 -5.08
CA LEU A 21 -1.89 46.09 -5.80
C LEU A 21 -1.09 45.57 -7.01
N ALA A 22 -0.43 46.47 -7.76
CA ALA A 22 0.40 46.05 -8.90
C ALA A 22 1.63 45.24 -8.45
N ALA A 23 2.28 45.62 -7.34
CA ALA A 23 3.38 44.83 -6.77
C ALA A 23 2.96 43.48 -6.25
N ALA A 24 1.77 43.34 -5.64
CA ALA A 24 1.23 42.08 -5.21
C ALA A 24 0.87 41.14 -6.41
N LEU A 25 0.31 41.70 -7.51
CA LEU A 25 0.06 40.93 -8.73
C LEU A 25 1.36 40.45 -9.40
N LEU A 26 2.39 41.28 -9.46
CA LEU A 26 3.70 40.87 -10.00
C LEU A 26 4.39 39.82 -9.13
N ALA A 27 4.27 39.88 -7.81
CA ALA A 27 4.80 38.85 -6.90
C ALA A 27 4.09 37.49 -7.06
N CYS A 28 2.78 37.48 -7.32
CA CYS A 28 2.03 36.25 -7.62
C CYS A 28 2.40 35.66 -8.97
N LEU A 29 2.70 36.46 -9.99
CA LEU A 29 3.15 35.98 -11.31
C LEU A 29 4.57 35.38 -11.26
N SER A 30 5.46 35.91 -10.43
CA SER A 30 6.84 35.41 -10.29
C SER A 30 6.89 34.09 -9.51
N ALA A 31 5.98 33.85 -8.56
CA ALA A 31 5.94 32.61 -7.81
C ALA A 31 5.49 31.39 -8.67
N GLY A 32 4.64 31.64 -9.69
CA GLY A 32 4.19 30.61 -10.61
C GLY A 32 5.27 30.13 -11.58
N THR A 33 6.18 31.00 -12.02
CA THR A 33 7.27 30.65 -12.95
C THR A 33 8.37 29.82 -12.28
N HIS A 34 8.74 30.10 -11.03
CA HIS A 34 9.74 29.32 -10.30
C HIS A 34 9.29 27.87 -10.02
N ALA A 35 8.02 27.65 -9.71
CA ALA A 35 7.50 26.29 -9.48
C ALA A 35 7.47 25.44 -10.76
N GLN A 36 7.28 26.06 -11.93
CA GLN A 36 7.23 25.36 -13.21
C GLN A 36 8.64 25.02 -13.73
N ASP A 37 9.62 25.90 -13.51
CA ASP A 37 11.04 25.66 -13.82
C ASP A 37 11.64 24.57 -12.94
N ASP A 38 11.27 24.49 -11.66
CA ASP A 38 11.70 23.42 -10.75
C ASP A 38 11.19 22.04 -11.18
N ILE A 39 9.97 21.95 -11.71
CA ILE A 39 9.42 20.69 -12.22
C ILE A 39 10.07 20.28 -13.54
N ALA A 40 10.37 21.23 -14.42
CA ALA A 40 11.04 20.95 -15.72
C ALA A 40 12.45 20.38 -15.49
N ASN A 41 13.17 20.88 -14.49
CA ASN A 41 14.53 20.45 -14.16
C ASN A 41 14.58 19.29 -13.14
N TYR A 42 13.42 18.78 -12.70
CA TYR A 42 13.37 17.64 -11.77
C TYR A 42 13.76 16.34 -12.48
N PRO A 43 14.54 15.44 -11.83
CA PRO A 43 15.31 15.67 -10.63
C PRO A 43 16.69 16.29 -10.96
N ASN A 44 17.16 17.22 -10.14
CA ASN A 44 18.48 17.85 -10.24
C ASN A 44 19.40 17.49 -9.05
N LYS A 45 18.91 16.66 -8.12
CA LYS A 45 19.65 16.09 -6.97
C LYS A 45 19.18 14.66 -6.71
N PRO A 46 19.88 13.88 -5.87
CA PRO A 46 19.48 12.52 -5.55
C PRO A 46 18.07 12.44 -4.94
N ILE A 47 17.32 11.41 -5.32
CA ILE A 47 16.02 11.07 -4.74
C ILE A 47 16.25 10.01 -3.65
N ARG A 48 15.68 10.22 -2.47
CA ARG A 48 15.67 9.26 -1.36
C ARG A 48 14.44 8.36 -1.49
N LEU A 49 14.64 7.05 -1.60
CA LEU A 49 13.58 6.06 -1.55
C LEU A 49 13.62 5.33 -0.22
N ILE A 50 12.74 5.70 0.70
CA ILE A 50 12.58 5.02 1.98
C ILE A 50 11.93 3.67 1.74
N VAL A 51 12.54 2.61 2.30
CA VAL A 51 12.02 1.23 2.28
C VAL A 51 11.79 0.82 3.73
N PRO A 52 10.52 0.66 4.16
CA PRO A 52 10.19 0.41 5.57
C PRO A 52 10.44 -1.05 6.01
N PHE A 53 11.35 -1.72 5.32
CA PHE A 53 11.75 -3.11 5.55
C PHE A 53 13.27 -3.24 5.65
N GLY A 54 13.72 -4.33 6.27
CA GLY A 54 15.12 -4.75 6.19
C GLY A 54 15.52 -5.14 4.75
N PRO A 55 16.83 -5.10 4.46
CA PRO A 55 17.34 -5.51 3.15
C PRO A 55 17.13 -7.00 2.87
N GLY A 56 17.05 -7.38 1.59
CA GLY A 56 17.00 -8.77 1.11
C GLY A 56 15.60 -9.37 0.99
N GLY A 57 14.53 -8.68 1.43
CA GLY A 57 13.14 -9.11 1.22
C GLY A 57 12.56 -8.68 -0.13
N ALA A 58 11.33 -9.14 -0.44
CA ALA A 58 10.63 -8.79 -1.68
C ALA A 58 10.47 -7.26 -1.86
N GLY A 59 10.18 -6.52 -0.78
CA GLY A 59 10.09 -5.06 -0.83
C GLY A 59 11.41 -4.40 -1.20
N ASP A 60 12.54 -4.88 -0.65
CA ASP A 60 13.88 -4.38 -0.99
C ASP A 60 14.23 -4.70 -2.46
N ALA A 61 13.88 -5.90 -2.93
CA ALA A 61 14.08 -6.29 -4.33
C ALA A 61 13.30 -5.40 -5.31
N VAL A 62 12.03 -5.08 -4.98
CA VAL A 62 11.20 -4.15 -5.76
C VAL A 62 11.80 -2.74 -5.73
N ALA A 63 12.24 -2.24 -4.56
CA ALA A 63 12.86 -0.94 -4.43
C ALA A 63 14.12 -0.82 -5.31
N ARG A 64 14.99 -1.83 -5.30
CA ARG A 64 16.20 -1.87 -6.13
C ARG A 64 15.88 -1.93 -7.62
N LEU A 65 14.93 -2.76 -8.01
CA LEU A 65 14.45 -2.81 -9.39
C LEU A 65 13.93 -1.45 -9.86
N MET A 66 13.11 -0.79 -9.03
CA MET A 66 12.57 0.54 -9.34
C MET A 66 13.67 1.58 -9.42
N ALA A 67 14.61 1.62 -8.45
CA ALA A 67 15.70 2.59 -8.44
C ALA A 67 16.59 2.46 -9.69
N ASP A 68 16.94 1.23 -10.08
CA ASP A 68 17.76 0.94 -11.25
C ASP A 68 17.06 1.38 -12.55
N ARG A 69 15.78 1.02 -12.72
CA ARG A 69 15.03 1.25 -13.94
C ARG A 69 14.42 2.65 -14.06
N LEU A 70 14.15 3.34 -12.97
CA LEU A 70 13.69 4.73 -13.00
C LEU A 70 14.81 5.72 -13.34
N ARG A 71 16.06 5.38 -13.00
CA ARG A 71 17.22 6.24 -13.19
C ARG A 71 17.31 6.83 -14.63
N PRO A 72 17.31 6.04 -15.72
CA PRO A 72 17.39 6.58 -17.09
C PRO A 72 16.17 7.45 -17.46
N MET A 73 15.00 7.23 -16.85
CA MET A 73 13.77 7.98 -17.11
C MET A 73 13.72 9.31 -16.33
N LEU A 74 14.57 9.45 -15.31
CA LEU A 74 14.64 10.60 -14.41
C LEU A 74 16.01 11.29 -14.53
N ASN A 75 16.38 11.74 -15.72
CA ASN A 75 17.61 12.49 -16.01
C ASN A 75 18.90 11.84 -15.43
N ASN A 76 18.95 10.51 -15.37
CA ASN A 76 20.02 9.73 -14.74
C ASN A 76 20.29 10.09 -13.27
N ALA A 77 19.29 10.63 -12.56
CA ALA A 77 19.41 10.94 -11.14
C ALA A 77 19.70 9.69 -10.31
N THR A 78 20.49 9.87 -9.27
CA THR A 78 20.74 8.82 -8.29
C THR A 78 19.51 8.63 -7.41
N ILE A 79 19.04 7.38 -7.28
CA ILE A 79 17.98 7.02 -6.33
C ILE A 79 18.65 6.26 -5.17
N LEU A 80 18.65 6.87 -3.98
CA LEU A 80 19.27 6.32 -2.76
C LEU A 80 18.21 5.49 -2.02
N ILE A 81 18.45 4.21 -1.87
CA ILE A 81 17.59 3.32 -1.09
C ILE A 81 18.01 3.39 0.37
N GLU A 82 17.04 3.75 1.22
CA GLU A 82 17.23 3.82 2.67
C GLU A 82 16.29 2.82 3.36
N ASN A 83 16.84 1.69 3.79
CA ASN A 83 16.08 0.72 4.57
C ASN A 83 15.86 1.28 6.00
N LYS A 84 14.60 1.51 6.36
CA LYS A 84 14.14 2.06 7.66
C LYS A 84 13.12 1.11 8.32
N PRO A 85 13.55 -0.09 8.74
CA PRO A 85 12.65 -1.05 9.39
C PRO A 85 12.26 -0.60 10.79
N GLY A 86 11.25 -1.22 11.35
CA GLY A 86 10.83 -1.06 12.75
C GLY A 86 9.37 -0.65 12.89
N ALA A 87 8.75 -1.06 13.99
CA ALA A 87 7.34 -0.84 14.32
C ALA A 87 6.39 -1.17 13.14
N GLY A 88 6.57 -2.32 12.48
CA GLY A 88 5.76 -2.71 11.32
C GLY A 88 5.89 -1.77 10.12
N GLY A 89 6.98 -1.02 9.99
CA GLY A 89 7.20 -0.02 8.94
C GLY A 89 6.77 1.40 9.31
N ALA A 90 6.19 1.61 10.51
CA ALA A 90 5.72 2.93 10.94
C ALA A 90 6.85 3.97 11.05
N ILE A 91 8.10 3.54 11.36
CA ILE A 91 9.25 4.46 11.46
C ILE A 91 9.50 5.13 10.10
N GLY A 92 9.70 4.36 9.04
CA GLY A 92 9.95 4.90 7.71
C GLY A 92 8.76 5.68 7.16
N THR A 93 7.53 5.21 7.42
CA THR A 93 6.30 5.90 6.97
C THR A 93 6.12 7.25 7.67
N THR A 94 6.39 7.33 8.97
CA THR A 94 6.36 8.60 9.72
C THR A 94 7.42 9.59 9.23
N GLU A 95 8.60 9.10 8.86
CA GLU A 95 9.65 9.95 8.29
C GLU A 95 9.19 10.58 6.97
N LEU A 96 8.55 9.81 6.07
CA LEU A 96 7.97 10.37 4.85
C LEU A 96 6.89 11.41 5.14
N ALA A 97 5.96 11.13 6.07
CA ALA A 97 4.86 12.06 6.39
C ALA A 97 5.36 13.45 6.84
N ARG A 98 6.60 13.55 7.33
CA ARG A 98 7.25 14.78 7.77
C ARG A 98 8.20 15.39 6.74
N ALA A 99 8.42 14.71 5.61
CA ALA A 99 9.33 15.18 4.58
C ALA A 99 8.71 16.33 3.75
N LYS A 100 9.56 17.07 3.05
CA LYS A 100 9.11 18.14 2.14
C LYS A 100 8.39 17.52 0.92
N PRO A 101 7.29 18.15 0.47
CA PRO A 101 6.54 17.66 -0.70
C PRO A 101 7.17 18.11 -2.02
N ASP A 102 8.50 17.93 -2.16
CA ASP A 102 9.31 18.36 -3.31
C ASP A 102 9.67 17.22 -4.26
N GLY A 103 9.18 16.00 -3.99
CA GLY A 103 9.44 14.81 -4.80
C GLY A 103 10.79 14.13 -4.56
N TYR A 104 11.65 14.67 -3.69
CA TYR A 104 12.98 14.09 -3.43
C TYR A 104 13.02 13.11 -2.26
N THR A 105 11.90 12.92 -1.58
CA THR A 105 11.72 11.84 -0.61
C THR A 105 10.46 11.06 -0.97
N LEU A 106 10.63 9.78 -1.27
CA LEU A 106 9.57 8.84 -1.62
C LEU A 106 9.59 7.66 -0.65
N LEU A 107 8.48 6.96 -0.55
CA LEU A 107 8.37 5.72 0.22
C LEU A 107 7.87 4.60 -0.69
N LEU A 108 8.52 3.45 -0.62
CA LEU A 108 7.92 2.19 -1.06
C LEU A 108 7.00 1.70 0.06
N ALA A 109 5.75 2.11 0.00
CA ALA A 109 4.74 1.70 0.96
C ALA A 109 4.21 0.29 0.64
N PHE A 110 3.70 -0.38 1.67
CA PHE A 110 2.83 -1.55 1.50
C PHE A 110 1.53 -1.33 2.29
N ASP A 111 0.50 -2.07 1.93
CA ASP A 111 -0.83 -1.98 2.56
C ASP A 111 -0.77 -2.07 4.09
N GLY A 112 0.04 -2.98 4.61
CA GLY A 112 0.18 -3.19 6.05
C GLY A 112 0.64 -1.94 6.81
N ASN A 113 1.71 -1.27 6.37
CA ASN A 113 2.23 -0.10 7.09
C ASN A 113 1.45 1.17 6.80
N LEU A 114 0.96 1.34 5.56
CA LEU A 114 0.31 2.58 5.17
C LEU A 114 -1.17 2.60 5.57
N VAL A 115 -1.86 1.47 5.42
CA VAL A 115 -3.33 1.40 5.51
C VAL A 115 -3.81 0.63 6.73
N VAL A 116 -3.25 -0.57 6.98
CA VAL A 116 -3.75 -1.46 8.04
C VAL A 116 -3.30 -0.99 9.42
N SER A 117 -2.00 -0.75 9.62
CA SER A 117 -1.47 -0.38 10.94
C SER A 117 -2.12 0.86 11.56
N PRO A 118 -2.46 1.94 10.80
CA PRO A 118 -3.17 3.09 11.36
C PRO A 118 -4.58 2.79 11.90
N THR A 119 -5.19 1.68 11.49
CA THR A 119 -6.51 1.29 12.02
C THR A 119 -6.43 0.57 13.36
N LEU A 120 -5.23 0.13 13.75
CA LEU A 120 -5.00 -0.74 14.91
C LEU A 120 -4.10 -0.11 15.96
N VAL A 121 -3.04 0.57 15.54
CA VAL A 121 -1.95 1.04 16.41
C VAL A 121 -2.14 2.50 16.75
N LYS A 122 -2.59 2.80 17.97
CA LYS A 122 -2.90 4.16 18.44
C LYS A 122 -1.71 5.12 18.47
N SER A 123 -0.49 4.60 18.57
CA SER A 123 0.73 5.43 18.56
C SER A 123 1.13 5.94 17.17
N ILE A 124 0.50 5.46 16.11
CA ILE A 124 0.72 5.97 14.75
C ILE A 124 0.05 7.33 14.63
N THR A 125 0.84 8.34 14.22
CA THR A 125 0.41 9.74 14.15
C THR A 125 0.06 10.22 12.75
N PHE A 126 0.37 9.46 11.71
CA PHE A 126 0.01 9.79 10.33
C PHE A 126 -1.35 9.20 9.94
N HIS A 127 -1.99 9.81 8.95
CA HIS A 127 -3.25 9.35 8.37
C HIS A 127 -3.05 8.95 6.91
N PRO A 128 -3.41 7.71 6.49
CA PRO A 128 -3.07 7.17 5.17
C PRO A 128 -3.58 7.98 3.98
N VAL A 129 -4.72 8.63 4.13
CA VAL A 129 -5.38 9.40 3.04
C VAL A 129 -4.98 10.88 3.04
N ARG A 130 -4.68 11.44 4.23
CA ARG A 130 -4.43 12.89 4.38
C ARG A 130 -2.96 13.27 4.20
N ASP A 131 -2.06 12.42 4.71
CA ASP A 131 -0.65 12.82 4.89
C ASP A 131 0.26 12.34 3.76
N PHE A 132 -0.30 11.62 2.78
CA PHE A 132 0.44 11.08 1.63
C PHE A 132 -0.23 11.42 0.30
N GLN A 133 0.61 11.51 -0.72
CA GLN A 133 0.21 11.62 -2.12
C GLN A 133 0.57 10.29 -2.81
N PRO A 134 -0.42 9.49 -3.23
CA PRO A 134 -0.17 8.28 -4.02
C PRO A 134 0.51 8.62 -5.34
N ILE A 135 1.46 7.80 -5.77
CA ILE A 135 2.13 7.93 -7.07
C ILE A 135 1.73 6.76 -7.96
N ALA A 136 2.08 5.53 -7.58
CA ALA A 136 1.78 4.34 -8.38
C ALA A 136 1.68 3.11 -7.49
N LYS A 137 0.65 2.31 -7.68
CA LYS A 137 0.66 0.92 -7.24
C LYS A 137 1.60 0.16 -8.18
N LEU A 138 2.53 -0.60 -7.63
CA LEU A 138 3.55 -1.29 -8.42
C LEU A 138 3.19 -2.75 -8.65
N VAL A 139 2.90 -3.45 -7.56
CA VAL A 139 2.65 -4.88 -7.58
C VAL A 139 1.59 -5.29 -6.57
N ASN A 140 0.87 -6.35 -6.88
CA ASN A 140 0.13 -7.15 -5.92
C ASN A 140 1.00 -8.29 -5.39
N LEU A 141 0.75 -8.63 -4.12
CA LEU A 141 1.24 -9.83 -3.46
C LEU A 141 0.02 -10.65 -3.05
N PRO A 142 -0.46 -11.56 -3.90
CA PRO A 142 -1.63 -12.36 -3.57
C PRO A 142 -1.38 -13.17 -2.29
N ILE A 143 -2.37 -13.16 -1.40
CA ILE A 143 -2.40 -13.98 -0.18
C ILE A 143 -3.46 -15.06 -0.30
N MET A 144 -3.25 -16.17 0.40
CA MET A 144 -4.11 -17.34 0.28
C MET A 144 -4.19 -18.12 1.59
N VAL A 145 -5.24 -18.89 1.75
CA VAL A 145 -5.30 -19.95 2.77
C VAL A 145 -4.57 -21.17 2.26
N VAL A 146 -3.62 -21.62 3.06
CA VAL A 146 -2.82 -22.83 2.84
C VAL A 146 -3.09 -23.82 3.97
N ALA A 147 -3.26 -25.10 3.69
CA ALA A 147 -3.50 -26.12 4.68
C ALA A 147 -2.46 -27.25 4.64
N HIS A 148 -2.19 -27.82 5.81
CA HIS A 148 -1.41 -29.04 5.92
C HIS A 148 -2.18 -30.23 5.31
N PRO A 149 -1.52 -31.22 4.70
CA PRO A 149 -2.19 -32.38 4.09
C PRO A 149 -3.10 -33.18 5.02
N SER A 150 -2.87 -33.13 6.34
CA SER A 150 -3.74 -33.78 7.35
C SER A 150 -5.15 -33.17 7.45
N VAL A 151 -5.36 -31.95 6.97
CA VAL A 151 -6.69 -31.35 6.85
C VAL A 151 -7.45 -32.06 5.76
N LYS A 152 -8.62 -32.62 6.09
CA LYS A 152 -9.39 -33.45 5.17
C LYS A 152 -10.03 -32.70 4.02
N ALA A 153 -10.31 -31.40 4.24
CA ALA A 153 -10.90 -30.54 3.23
C ALA A 153 -10.01 -30.39 1.98
N ASN A 154 -10.62 -30.42 0.80
CA ASN A 154 -9.94 -30.26 -0.49
C ASN A 154 -10.39 -29.03 -1.25
N ASN A 155 -11.36 -28.29 -0.72
CA ASN A 155 -11.85 -27.02 -1.30
C ASN A 155 -12.31 -26.07 -0.19
N ILE A 156 -12.60 -24.83 -0.60
CA ILE A 156 -12.98 -23.74 0.30
C ILE A 156 -14.21 -24.09 1.14
N LYS A 157 -15.25 -24.65 0.52
CA LYS A 157 -16.49 -24.97 1.22
C LYS A 157 -16.27 -26.06 2.28
N GLU A 158 -15.63 -27.14 1.90
CA GLU A 158 -15.28 -28.23 2.84
C GLU A 158 -14.42 -27.72 4.00
N PHE A 159 -13.50 -26.79 3.73
CA PHE A 159 -12.63 -26.23 4.75
C PHE A 159 -13.41 -25.40 5.78
N ILE A 160 -14.36 -24.57 5.31
CA ILE A 160 -15.25 -23.82 6.18
C ILE A 160 -16.16 -24.74 6.98
N ASP A 161 -16.77 -25.73 6.33
CA ASP A 161 -17.67 -26.67 7.00
C ASP A 161 -16.91 -27.50 8.05
N GLN A 162 -15.70 -27.98 7.74
CA GLN A 162 -14.84 -28.68 8.70
C GLN A 162 -14.53 -27.83 9.94
N SER A 163 -14.30 -26.52 9.79
CA SER A 163 -14.03 -25.63 10.91
C SER A 163 -15.20 -25.53 11.90
N LYS A 164 -16.43 -25.71 11.42
CA LYS A 164 -17.66 -25.61 12.23
C LYS A 164 -17.97 -26.88 13.01
N VAL A 165 -17.42 -28.04 12.60
CA VAL A 165 -17.62 -29.31 13.30
C VAL A 165 -17.06 -29.27 14.72
N LYS A 166 -15.85 -28.68 14.86
CA LYS A 166 -15.21 -28.45 16.16
C LYS A 166 -14.64 -27.02 16.16
N PRO A 167 -15.40 -26.03 16.64
CA PRO A 167 -14.94 -24.66 16.66
C PRO A 167 -13.63 -24.50 17.42
N GLY A 168 -12.64 -23.85 16.77
CA GLY A 168 -11.32 -23.61 17.34
C GLY A 168 -10.29 -24.72 17.16
N ASP A 169 -10.67 -25.91 16.66
CA ASP A 169 -9.77 -27.03 16.42
C ASP A 169 -8.84 -26.76 15.20
N ILE A 170 -9.34 -26.03 14.23
CA ILE A 170 -8.50 -25.55 13.11
C ILE A 170 -7.76 -24.29 13.55
N THR A 171 -6.43 -24.36 13.51
CA THR A 171 -5.57 -23.20 13.73
C THR A 171 -5.15 -22.57 12.41
N TYR A 172 -4.96 -21.26 12.39
CA TYR A 172 -4.35 -20.57 11.25
C TYR A 172 -3.19 -19.68 11.67
N GLY A 173 -2.04 -19.88 11.06
CA GLY A 173 -0.85 -19.05 11.26
C GLY A 173 -0.87 -17.82 10.37
N THR A 174 -0.34 -16.71 10.88
CA THR A 174 -0.04 -15.51 10.11
C THR A 174 1.30 -14.92 10.51
N THR A 175 1.78 -13.91 9.78
CA THR A 175 3.05 -13.22 10.08
C THR A 175 2.95 -12.20 11.23
N GLY A 176 1.95 -12.35 12.09
CA GLY A 176 1.77 -11.50 13.29
C GLY A 176 0.35 -10.97 13.45
N VAL A 177 0.11 -10.29 14.55
CA VAL A 177 -1.17 -9.64 14.85
C VAL A 177 -1.26 -8.31 14.10
N GLY A 178 -2.46 -7.96 13.59
CA GLY A 178 -2.73 -6.63 13.03
C GLY A 178 -2.13 -6.36 11.65
N ASN A 179 -1.79 -7.41 10.91
CA ASN A 179 -1.43 -7.28 9.50
C ASN A 179 -2.55 -7.77 8.59
N THR A 180 -2.41 -7.57 7.29
CA THR A 180 -3.41 -7.94 6.27
C THR A 180 -3.79 -9.41 6.32
N MET A 181 -2.85 -10.32 6.60
CA MET A 181 -3.13 -11.76 6.69
C MET A 181 -4.00 -12.09 7.91
N HIS A 182 -3.74 -11.45 9.07
CA HIS A 182 -4.61 -11.59 10.24
C HIS A 182 -6.01 -11.05 9.96
N LEU A 183 -6.12 -9.85 9.39
CA LEU A 183 -7.41 -9.25 9.06
C LEU A 183 -8.18 -10.03 7.98
N ALA A 184 -7.50 -10.66 7.03
CA ALA A 184 -8.12 -11.59 6.07
C ALA A 184 -8.71 -12.82 6.77
N GLY A 185 -8.03 -13.35 7.79
CA GLY A 185 -8.56 -14.41 8.64
C GLY A 185 -9.83 -14.00 9.40
N GLU A 186 -9.84 -12.77 9.92
CA GLU A 186 -11.01 -12.22 10.59
C GLU A 186 -12.17 -11.93 9.62
N LEU A 187 -11.88 -11.55 8.37
CA LEU A 187 -12.90 -11.47 7.32
C LEU A 187 -13.55 -12.84 7.06
N LEU A 188 -12.77 -13.92 6.95
CA LEU A 188 -13.32 -15.27 6.81
C LEU A 188 -14.16 -15.66 8.03
N ARG A 189 -13.71 -15.31 9.24
CA ARG A 189 -14.46 -15.57 10.46
C ARG A 189 -15.82 -14.87 10.44
N THR A 190 -15.84 -13.60 10.09
CA THR A 190 -17.05 -12.77 10.18
C THR A 190 -17.98 -12.95 8.97
N ARG A 191 -17.46 -13.12 7.76
CA ARG A 191 -18.24 -13.18 6.51
C ARG A 191 -18.62 -14.59 6.08
N ALA A 192 -17.73 -15.56 6.31
CA ALA A 192 -17.95 -16.96 5.93
C ALA A 192 -18.31 -17.87 7.13
N GLY A 193 -18.29 -17.34 8.35
CA GLY A 193 -18.55 -18.12 9.56
C GLY A 193 -17.45 -19.12 9.86
N MET A 194 -16.21 -18.83 9.45
CA MET A 194 -15.05 -19.68 9.75
C MET A 194 -14.79 -19.74 11.25
N ALA A 195 -14.69 -20.93 11.82
CA ALA A 195 -14.49 -21.15 13.25
C ALA A 195 -13.08 -21.72 13.52
N TRP A 196 -12.08 -20.85 13.53
CA TRP A 196 -10.67 -21.20 13.69
C TRP A 196 -9.95 -20.34 14.72
N THR A 197 -8.74 -20.75 15.12
CA THR A 197 -7.93 -20.08 16.13
C THR A 197 -6.69 -19.45 15.51
N HIS A 198 -6.48 -18.16 15.74
CA HIS A 198 -5.31 -17.43 15.24
C HIS A 198 -4.03 -17.79 16.03
N VAL A 199 -2.95 -18.07 15.29
CA VAL A 199 -1.59 -18.30 15.82
C VAL A 199 -0.64 -17.28 15.18
N PRO A 200 -0.28 -16.19 15.89
CA PRO A 200 0.60 -15.18 15.34
C PRO A 200 2.08 -15.58 15.37
N TYR A 201 2.79 -15.39 14.27
CA TYR A 201 4.23 -15.61 14.14
C TYR A 201 4.96 -14.28 13.93
N ALA A 202 5.49 -13.68 14.98
CA ALA A 202 6.27 -12.43 14.89
C ALA A 202 7.56 -12.59 14.06
N SER A 203 8.05 -13.82 13.89
CA SER A 203 9.24 -14.14 13.09
C SER A 203 9.01 -14.22 11.58
N GLY A 204 7.77 -13.98 11.11
CA GLY A 204 7.45 -13.88 9.69
C GLY A 204 7.09 -15.18 9.00
N GLY A 205 6.86 -15.10 7.68
CA GLY A 205 6.26 -16.17 6.87
C GLY A 205 7.07 -17.45 6.77
N ALA A 206 8.40 -17.39 6.84
CA ALA A 206 9.26 -18.58 6.76
C ALA A 206 9.03 -19.54 7.94
N LYS A 207 8.95 -19.00 9.17
CA LYS A 207 8.65 -19.82 10.36
C LYS A 207 7.23 -20.36 10.33
N THR A 208 6.26 -19.52 9.93
CA THR A 208 4.86 -19.97 9.75
C THR A 208 4.78 -21.13 8.76
N LEU A 209 5.47 -21.01 7.62
CA LEU A 209 5.51 -22.06 6.60
C LEU A 209 6.16 -23.36 7.12
N THR A 210 7.24 -23.25 7.89
CA THR A 210 7.92 -24.41 8.49
C THR A 210 7.01 -25.15 9.45
N ASP A 211 6.32 -24.44 10.34
CA ASP A 211 5.41 -25.05 11.32
C ASP A 211 4.15 -25.64 10.67
N LEU A 212 3.65 -24.98 9.60
CA LEU A 212 2.59 -25.53 8.79
C LEU A 212 3.01 -26.84 8.11
N ALA A 213 4.19 -26.88 7.48
CA ALA A 213 4.72 -28.06 6.81
C ALA A 213 5.03 -29.21 7.80
N GLY A 214 5.37 -28.87 9.04
CA GLY A 214 5.56 -29.83 10.12
C GLY A 214 4.29 -30.29 10.82
N GLY A 215 3.11 -29.77 10.45
CA GLY A 215 1.82 -30.09 11.03
C GLY A 215 1.61 -29.53 12.45
N PHE A 216 2.43 -28.58 12.92
CA PHE A 216 2.24 -27.91 14.22
C PHE A 216 1.04 -26.95 14.22
N ILE A 217 0.64 -26.48 13.05
CA ILE A 217 -0.61 -25.75 12.79
C ILE A 217 -1.33 -26.40 11.59
N ASN A 218 -2.66 -26.30 11.56
CA ASN A 218 -3.47 -26.94 10.52
C ASN A 218 -3.48 -26.14 9.21
N SER A 219 -3.46 -24.80 9.31
CA SER A 219 -3.51 -23.90 8.19
C SER A 219 -2.72 -22.62 8.44
N ALA A 220 -2.54 -21.84 7.39
CA ALA A 220 -1.95 -20.51 7.50
C ALA A 220 -2.53 -19.59 6.42
N ILE A 221 -2.49 -18.28 6.64
CA ILE A 221 -2.64 -17.29 5.58
C ILE A 221 -1.24 -16.76 5.25
N LEU A 222 -0.81 -17.03 4.02
CA LEU A 222 0.53 -16.69 3.54
C LEU A 222 0.45 -16.08 2.13
N SER A 223 1.50 -15.38 1.72
CA SER A 223 1.62 -14.96 0.33
C SER A 223 1.87 -16.17 -0.57
N VAL A 224 1.38 -16.08 -1.80
CA VAL A 224 1.62 -17.08 -2.84
C VAL A 224 3.12 -17.28 -3.09
N SER A 225 3.93 -16.22 -2.95
CA SER A 225 5.39 -16.27 -3.06
C SER A 225 6.03 -17.22 -2.03
N VAL A 226 5.52 -17.24 -0.82
CA VAL A 226 6.06 -18.05 0.29
C VAL A 226 5.58 -19.49 0.22
N ALA A 227 4.29 -19.70 -0.01
CA ALA A 227 3.67 -21.04 0.04
C ALA A 227 3.67 -21.80 -1.30
N GLY A 228 3.71 -21.06 -2.40
CA GLY A 228 3.54 -21.60 -3.76
C GLY A 228 4.49 -22.75 -4.12
N PRO A 229 5.79 -22.69 -3.83
CA PRO A 229 6.68 -23.82 -4.09
C PRO A 229 6.22 -25.11 -3.42
N MET A 230 5.87 -25.09 -2.14
CA MET A 230 5.40 -26.29 -1.42
C MET A 230 4.04 -26.80 -1.89
N ILE A 231 3.18 -25.92 -2.40
CA ILE A 231 1.89 -26.33 -2.99
C ILE A 231 2.11 -27.04 -4.33
N ARG A 232 2.98 -26.50 -5.19
CA ARG A 232 3.34 -27.15 -6.46
C ARG A 232 4.01 -28.52 -6.28
N ASP A 233 4.80 -28.65 -5.21
CA ASP A 233 5.43 -29.92 -4.84
C ASP A 233 4.47 -30.90 -4.15
N GLY A 234 3.19 -30.55 -3.98
CA GLY A 234 2.18 -31.38 -3.31
C GLY A 234 2.38 -31.56 -1.80
N ARG A 235 3.28 -30.79 -1.19
CA ARG A 235 3.58 -30.85 0.25
C ARG A 235 2.59 -30.10 1.11
N LEU A 236 1.88 -29.13 0.53
CA LEU A 236 0.81 -28.35 1.16
C LEU A 236 -0.37 -28.23 0.20
N LYS A 237 -1.56 -27.94 0.73
CA LYS A 237 -2.79 -27.70 -0.04
C LYS A 237 -3.08 -26.21 -0.15
N GLY A 238 -3.25 -25.68 -1.37
CA GLY A 238 -3.83 -24.37 -1.60
C GLY A 238 -5.36 -24.45 -1.48
N ILE A 239 -5.96 -23.76 -0.52
CA ILE A 239 -7.41 -23.81 -0.28
C ILE A 239 -8.13 -22.72 -1.06
N GLY A 240 -7.65 -21.47 -1.01
CA GLY A 240 -8.28 -20.37 -1.72
C GLY A 240 -7.47 -19.09 -1.65
N VAL A 241 -7.54 -18.30 -2.71
CA VAL A 241 -6.85 -17.01 -2.86
C VAL A 241 -7.82 -15.88 -2.54
N PHE A 242 -7.37 -14.86 -1.82
CA PHE A 242 -8.18 -13.71 -1.42
C PHE A 242 -8.34 -12.62 -2.50
N SER A 243 -7.71 -12.78 -3.66
CA SER A 243 -7.85 -11.83 -4.78
C SER A 243 -9.10 -12.11 -5.63
N ASP A 244 -9.46 -11.15 -6.46
CA ASP A 244 -10.55 -11.26 -7.46
C ASP A 244 -10.22 -12.24 -8.60
N LYS A 245 -8.94 -12.55 -8.79
CA LYS A 245 -8.41 -13.47 -9.80
C LYS A 245 -7.51 -14.51 -9.16
N ARG A 246 -7.40 -15.68 -9.78
CA ARG A 246 -6.44 -16.70 -9.39
C ARG A 246 -5.02 -16.19 -9.53
N ALA A 247 -4.14 -16.62 -8.63
CA ALA A 247 -2.73 -16.23 -8.67
C ALA A 247 -2.03 -16.90 -9.86
N LEU A 248 -1.22 -16.15 -10.61
CA LEU A 248 -0.52 -16.63 -11.81
C LEU A 248 0.35 -17.87 -11.54
N LEU A 249 0.97 -17.94 -10.36
CA LEU A 249 1.81 -19.09 -9.98
C LEU A 249 1.03 -20.36 -9.58
N LEU A 250 -0.25 -20.22 -9.26
CA LEU A 250 -1.11 -21.29 -8.76
C LEU A 250 -2.50 -21.21 -9.44
N PRO A 251 -2.56 -21.41 -10.77
CA PRO A 251 -3.81 -21.22 -11.52
C PRO A 251 -4.90 -22.24 -11.15
N ASP A 252 -4.53 -23.36 -10.52
CA ASP A 252 -5.47 -24.38 -10.07
C ASP A 252 -6.13 -24.06 -8.73
N VAL A 253 -5.59 -23.10 -7.96
CA VAL A 253 -6.18 -22.70 -6.67
C VAL A 253 -7.27 -21.67 -6.91
N PRO A 254 -8.53 -21.94 -6.52
CA PRO A 254 -9.65 -21.04 -6.76
C PRO A 254 -9.56 -19.78 -5.88
N THR A 255 -10.28 -18.72 -6.29
CA THR A 255 -10.54 -17.59 -5.42
C THR A 255 -11.74 -17.86 -4.49
N PHE A 256 -11.82 -17.14 -3.38
CA PHE A 256 -13.01 -17.22 -2.52
C PHE A 256 -14.26 -16.71 -3.24
N GLN A 257 -14.12 -15.73 -4.14
CA GLN A 257 -15.23 -15.25 -4.96
C GLN A 257 -15.79 -16.32 -5.91
N GLU A 258 -14.91 -17.14 -6.54
CA GLU A 258 -15.34 -18.29 -7.35
C GLU A 258 -16.08 -19.35 -6.54
N ALA A 259 -15.80 -19.44 -5.23
CA ALA A 259 -16.53 -20.32 -4.30
C ALA A 259 -17.83 -19.69 -3.75
N GLY A 260 -18.24 -18.51 -4.24
CA GLY A 260 -19.45 -17.80 -3.82
C GLY A 260 -19.30 -17.02 -2.51
N ILE A 261 -18.08 -16.77 -2.04
CA ILE A 261 -17.79 -16.03 -0.82
C ILE A 261 -17.18 -14.69 -1.22
N GLY A 262 -18.03 -13.70 -1.50
CA GLY A 262 -17.62 -12.35 -1.84
C GLY A 262 -17.39 -11.46 -0.62
N GLY A 263 -16.76 -10.30 -0.86
CA GLY A 263 -16.53 -9.27 0.18
C GLY A 263 -15.43 -9.64 1.18
N ILE A 264 -14.56 -10.59 0.80
CA ILE A 264 -13.39 -10.99 1.59
C ILE A 264 -12.08 -10.81 0.82
N GLU A 265 -12.14 -10.08 -0.29
CA GLU A 265 -10.96 -9.78 -1.08
C GLU A 265 -9.94 -9.03 -0.20
N ALA A 266 -8.77 -9.61 -0.11
CA ALA A 266 -7.61 -9.09 0.60
C ALA A 266 -6.37 -9.41 -0.21
N SER A 267 -5.67 -8.39 -0.64
CA SER A 267 -4.37 -8.55 -1.28
C SER A 267 -3.40 -7.59 -0.63
N SER A 268 -2.19 -8.04 -0.41
CA SER A 268 -1.11 -7.13 -0.08
C SER A 268 -0.60 -6.47 -1.36
N TRP A 269 -0.05 -5.29 -1.26
CA TRP A 269 0.52 -4.57 -2.40
C TRP A 269 1.75 -3.74 -1.98
N LEU A 270 2.58 -3.42 -2.96
CA LEU A 270 3.62 -2.42 -2.85
C LEU A 270 3.32 -1.27 -3.82
N GLY A 271 3.55 -0.05 -3.36
CA GLY A 271 3.34 1.15 -4.16
C GLY A 271 4.26 2.29 -3.75
N LEU A 272 4.45 3.24 -4.67
CA LEU A 272 5.19 4.47 -4.41
C LEU A 272 4.24 5.55 -3.92
N VAL A 273 4.62 6.22 -2.84
CA VAL A 273 3.92 7.39 -2.31
C VAL A 273 4.92 8.50 -1.99
N ALA A 274 4.43 9.74 -2.02
CA ALA A 274 5.14 10.95 -1.63
C ALA A 274 4.44 11.62 -0.44
N PRO A 275 5.02 12.67 0.19
CA PRO A 275 4.31 13.50 1.16
C PRO A 275 3.12 14.20 0.53
N ALA A 276 2.06 14.42 1.32
CA ALA A 276 0.91 15.22 0.88
C ALA A 276 1.35 16.62 0.43
N GLY A 277 0.69 17.14 -0.61
CA GLY A 277 1.05 18.43 -1.21
C GLY A 277 2.17 18.39 -2.26
N THR A 278 2.71 17.20 -2.57
CA THR A 278 3.62 17.05 -3.73
C THR A 278 2.90 17.48 -5.02
N PRO A 279 3.48 18.36 -5.85
CA PRO A 279 2.83 18.91 -7.03
C PRO A 279 2.33 17.84 -8.00
N ARG A 280 1.08 17.95 -8.44
CA ARG A 280 0.44 16.96 -9.33
C ARG A 280 1.24 16.69 -10.62
N PRO A 281 1.82 17.65 -11.32
CA PRO A 281 2.63 17.38 -12.51
C PRO A 281 3.86 16.50 -12.21
N LEU A 282 4.45 16.65 -11.01
CA LEU A 282 5.55 15.82 -10.57
C LEU A 282 5.09 14.37 -10.25
N VAL A 283 3.96 14.25 -9.58
CA VAL A 283 3.32 12.97 -9.29
C VAL A 283 3.00 12.21 -10.58
N ASP A 284 2.42 12.89 -11.57
CA ASP A 284 2.07 12.30 -12.88
C ASP A 284 3.33 11.86 -13.65
N ARG A 285 4.43 12.63 -13.60
CA ARG A 285 5.72 12.25 -14.18
C ARG A 285 6.28 10.98 -13.53
N LEU A 286 6.26 10.91 -12.20
CA LEU A 286 6.70 9.73 -11.44
C LEU A 286 5.80 8.52 -11.70
N ASN A 287 4.49 8.71 -11.78
CA ASN A 287 3.53 7.65 -12.12
C ASN A 287 3.82 7.08 -13.51
N LYS A 288 3.99 7.95 -14.52
CA LYS A 288 4.32 7.53 -15.88
C LYS A 288 5.60 6.69 -15.90
N ALA A 289 6.67 7.17 -15.28
CA ALA A 289 7.94 6.47 -15.22
C ALA A 289 7.82 5.12 -14.48
N ALA A 290 7.13 5.08 -13.35
CA ALA A 290 6.90 3.84 -12.59
C ALA A 290 6.11 2.81 -13.40
N ASN A 291 5.05 3.23 -14.08
CA ASN A 291 4.25 2.36 -14.95
C ASN A 291 5.06 1.81 -16.14
N GLU A 292 5.96 2.61 -16.71
CA GLU A 292 6.85 2.17 -17.78
C GLU A 292 7.81 1.09 -17.30
N VAL A 293 8.36 1.24 -16.08
CA VAL A 293 9.22 0.20 -15.48
C VAL A 293 8.44 -1.11 -15.31
N ILE A 294 7.27 -1.09 -14.67
CA ILE A 294 6.54 -2.33 -14.35
C ILE A 294 5.80 -2.95 -15.54
N ARG A 295 5.77 -2.27 -16.71
CA ARG A 295 5.35 -2.84 -18.00
C ARG A 295 6.51 -3.41 -18.80
N ASN A 296 7.75 -3.08 -18.44
CA ASN A 296 8.92 -3.59 -19.15
C ASN A 296 9.02 -5.12 -19.01
N PRO A 297 9.17 -5.90 -20.10
CA PRO A 297 9.15 -7.37 -20.06
C PRO A 297 10.18 -7.98 -19.11
N GLU A 298 11.40 -7.43 -19.01
CA GLU A 298 12.42 -7.93 -18.08
C GLU A 298 12.05 -7.65 -16.61
N ALA A 299 11.47 -6.47 -16.33
CA ALA A 299 11.00 -6.15 -14.99
C ALA A 299 9.82 -7.05 -14.60
N VAL A 300 8.87 -7.27 -15.52
CA VAL A 300 7.75 -8.20 -15.34
C VAL A 300 8.27 -9.61 -15.01
N ALA A 301 9.22 -10.14 -15.80
CA ALA A 301 9.79 -11.46 -15.56
C ALA A 301 10.45 -11.56 -14.15
N ARG A 302 11.19 -10.53 -13.73
CA ARG A 302 11.82 -10.48 -12.41
C ARG A 302 10.78 -10.43 -11.28
N LEU A 303 9.72 -9.62 -11.46
CA LEU A 303 8.64 -9.52 -10.47
C LEU A 303 7.87 -10.85 -10.36
N GLN A 304 7.52 -11.46 -11.49
CA GLN A 304 6.85 -12.76 -11.51
C GLN A 304 7.68 -13.89 -10.91
N ALA A 305 9.00 -13.88 -11.09
CA ALA A 305 9.91 -14.83 -10.43
C ALA A 305 9.85 -14.72 -8.88
N LEU A 306 9.48 -13.54 -8.36
CA LEU A 306 9.23 -13.30 -6.93
C LEU A 306 7.75 -13.50 -6.55
N ALA A 307 6.93 -14.05 -7.43
CA ALA A 307 5.48 -14.17 -7.28
C ALA A 307 4.77 -12.81 -7.01
N LEU A 308 5.29 -11.76 -7.59
CA LEU A 308 4.71 -10.44 -7.55
C LEU A 308 4.01 -10.16 -8.88
N GLU A 309 2.79 -9.66 -8.81
CA GLU A 309 1.97 -9.37 -9.99
C GLU A 309 2.01 -7.87 -10.30
N PRO A 310 2.62 -7.44 -11.42
CA PRO A 310 2.64 -6.04 -11.80
C PRO A 310 1.23 -5.47 -11.96
N THR A 311 0.98 -4.29 -11.40
CA THR A 311 -0.34 -3.62 -11.43
C THR A 311 -0.22 -2.18 -11.91
N PRO A 312 0.10 -1.95 -13.20
CA PRO A 312 0.16 -0.60 -13.74
C PRO A 312 -1.21 0.07 -13.68
N GLY A 313 -1.23 1.34 -13.26
CA GLY A 313 -2.45 2.10 -13.09
C GLY A 313 -2.21 3.59 -12.92
N SER A 314 -3.28 4.37 -12.90
CA SER A 314 -3.23 5.80 -12.66
C SER A 314 -3.02 6.15 -11.18
N VAL A 315 -2.65 7.41 -10.94
CA VAL A 315 -2.59 7.99 -9.60
C VAL A 315 -3.94 7.89 -8.90
N ASP A 316 -5.02 8.20 -9.62
CA ASP A 316 -6.37 8.27 -9.07
C ASP A 316 -6.93 6.88 -8.73
N GLU A 317 -6.59 5.85 -9.52
CA GLU A 317 -6.90 4.45 -9.18
C GLU A 317 -6.19 4.01 -7.90
N PHE A 318 -4.91 4.37 -7.73
CA PHE A 318 -4.19 4.00 -6.51
C PHE A 318 -4.69 4.77 -5.29
N ASP A 319 -5.04 6.04 -5.43
CA ASP A 319 -5.68 6.83 -4.37
C ASP A 319 -7.04 6.22 -3.94
N ALA A 320 -7.85 5.80 -4.91
CA ALA A 320 -9.12 5.13 -4.63
C ALA A 320 -8.92 3.79 -3.87
N ILE A 321 -7.88 3.01 -4.22
CA ILE A 321 -7.52 1.78 -3.50
C ILE A 321 -7.16 2.09 -2.05
N ILE A 322 -6.28 3.06 -1.78
CA ILE A 322 -5.88 3.44 -0.42
C ILE A 322 -7.11 3.85 0.42
N LYS A 323 -8.00 4.68 -0.15
CA LYS A 323 -9.22 5.15 0.52
C LYS A 323 -10.17 4.01 0.84
N SER A 324 -10.44 3.15 -0.14
CA SER A 324 -11.38 2.03 0.02
C SER A 324 -10.87 0.98 1.01
N GLU A 325 -9.57 0.67 0.96
CA GLU A 325 -8.96 -0.28 1.89
C GLU A 325 -8.90 0.27 3.31
N PHE A 326 -8.58 1.54 3.49
CA PHE A 326 -8.60 2.15 4.82
C PHE A 326 -10.00 2.10 5.46
N ALA A 327 -11.03 2.40 4.69
CA ALA A 327 -12.42 2.27 5.15
C ALA A 327 -12.78 0.82 5.47
N LYS A 328 -12.44 -0.12 4.58
CA LYS A 328 -12.67 -1.57 4.76
C LYS A 328 -12.00 -2.09 6.04
N TRP A 329 -10.70 -1.84 6.20
CA TRP A 329 -9.95 -2.37 7.33
C TRP A 329 -10.37 -1.73 8.65
N THR A 330 -10.72 -0.44 8.65
CA THR A 330 -11.31 0.23 9.83
C THR A 330 -12.59 -0.48 10.27
N GLN A 331 -13.46 -0.86 9.32
CA GLN A 331 -14.70 -1.58 9.63
C GLN A 331 -14.41 -3.01 10.15
N VAL A 332 -13.49 -3.74 9.50
CA VAL A 332 -13.10 -5.10 9.92
C VAL A 332 -12.55 -5.12 11.34
N VAL A 333 -11.66 -4.18 11.68
CA VAL A 333 -11.08 -4.05 13.02
C VAL A 333 -12.18 -3.82 14.07
N LYS A 334 -13.14 -2.96 13.75
CA LYS A 334 -14.29 -2.67 14.61
C LYS A 334 -15.19 -3.89 14.79
N ASP A 335 -15.59 -4.56 13.69
CA ASP A 335 -16.52 -5.70 13.71
C ASP A 335 -15.93 -6.92 14.43
N ALA A 336 -14.63 -7.16 14.22
CA ALA A 336 -13.91 -8.26 14.84
C ALA A 336 -13.43 -7.94 16.27
N ASN A 337 -13.63 -6.70 16.76
CA ASN A 337 -13.15 -6.21 18.06
C ASN A 337 -11.64 -6.48 18.28
N ILE A 338 -10.84 -6.29 17.23
CA ILE A 338 -9.40 -6.55 17.29
C ILE A 338 -8.74 -5.45 18.11
N LYS A 339 -8.03 -5.86 19.15
CA LYS A 339 -7.22 -4.98 19.98
C LYS A 339 -5.76 -5.36 19.81
N VAL A 340 -4.94 -4.40 19.42
CA VAL A 340 -3.49 -4.50 19.43
C VAL A 340 -3.00 -3.57 20.53
N GLU A 341 -2.28 -4.11 21.50
CA GLU A 341 -1.70 -3.34 22.60
C GLU A 341 -0.58 -2.40 22.14
#